data_4960a9f7f57ad1a7dd47e8ea885b3600
#
_entry.id   4960a9f7f57ad1a7dd47e8ea885b3600
#
_cell.length_a   1.000
_cell.length_b   1.000
_cell.length_c   1.000
_cell.angle_alpha   90.00
_cell.angle_beta   90.00
_cell.angle_gamma   90.00
#
_symmetry.space_group_name_H-M   'P 1'
#
loop_
_entity.id
_entity.type
_entity.pdbx_description
1 polymer ?
#
loop_
_entity_poly.entity_id
_entity_poly.type
_entity_poly.pdbx_seq_one_letter_code
_entity_poly.pdbx_strand_id
1 'polypeptide(L)'
;MFLPEQLTLKNPTDLPLDTLVRFVRTYEETVTGTSTCSREDIRLETAIPGYRDNSWCLTDASDEVVAWAALTVRGGATADAALTVLPGEHSDAAARALLHRLLDRADELGDERDTYYAVSIGGVLSGDTVVPHVLEEDGFVRSATFGQYDIDLSAAPLPPVLPENGRIRAVDWVADAEALHTLHLRNRNKGLRTQSPELFAAMLEQLGATGGAGLVLELAGRPAGYVLAQEGGGEGRVIELGIAPASRGLGIGLALVTAVLAELRSLGSARALMAMDTAEIRDHEGLRRVLAIQGERAVSQYFKQTV
;
A
#
# COMPACT_ATOMS: atom_id res chain seq x y z
N MET A 1 4.81 17.89 -23.39
CA MET A 1 3.91 18.01 -22.23
C MET A 1 3.37 19.44 -22.15
N PHE A 2 2.06 19.62 -22.23
CA PHE A 2 1.43 20.95 -22.10
C PHE A 2 0.97 21.11 -20.65
N LEU A 3 1.66 21.96 -19.89
CA LEU A 3 1.21 22.38 -18.57
C LEU A 3 0.36 23.64 -18.74
N PRO A 4 -0.83 23.73 -18.10
CA PRO A 4 -1.55 25.00 -18.00
C PRO A 4 -0.64 26.10 -17.44
N GLU A 5 -0.73 27.32 -18.00
CA GLU A 5 0.12 28.46 -17.58
C GLU A 5 0.04 28.79 -16.09
N GLN A 6 -1.07 28.38 -15.43
CA GLN A 6 -1.33 28.61 -14.02
C GLN A 6 -0.66 27.58 -13.10
N LEU A 7 -0.08 26.50 -13.66
CA LEU A 7 0.54 25.42 -12.88
C LEU A 7 2.05 25.44 -13.02
N THR A 8 2.75 25.29 -11.91
CA THR A 8 4.21 25.24 -11.84
C THR A 8 4.65 23.85 -11.38
N LEU A 9 5.57 23.24 -12.13
CA LEU A 9 6.18 21.96 -11.76
C LEU A 9 7.27 22.19 -10.70
N LYS A 10 7.19 21.46 -9.59
CA LYS A 10 8.17 21.46 -8.50
C LYS A 10 8.59 20.07 -8.10
N ASN A 11 9.72 19.97 -7.42
CA ASN A 11 10.11 18.74 -6.76
C ASN A 11 9.52 18.74 -5.35
N PRO A 12 8.80 17.67 -4.91
CA PRO A 12 8.19 17.63 -3.59
C PRO A 12 9.23 17.68 -2.46
N THR A 13 10.48 17.25 -2.68
CA THR A 13 11.54 17.34 -1.64
C THR A 13 12.03 18.77 -1.40
N ASP A 14 11.71 19.72 -2.27
CA ASP A 14 12.04 21.12 -2.10
C ASP A 14 10.95 21.89 -1.33
N LEU A 15 9.83 21.24 -1.03
CA LEU A 15 8.73 21.79 -0.27
C LEU A 15 8.81 21.42 1.22
N PRO A 16 8.28 22.25 2.12
CA PRO A 16 8.10 21.86 3.51
C PRO A 16 7.24 20.61 3.64
N LEU A 17 7.65 19.65 4.49
CA LEU A 17 6.89 18.42 4.71
C LEU A 17 5.42 18.68 5.06
N ASP A 18 5.15 19.72 5.86
CA ASP A 18 3.79 20.09 6.26
C ASP A 18 2.91 20.54 5.09
N THR A 19 3.50 21.06 4.01
CA THR A 19 2.77 21.38 2.78
C THR A 19 2.25 20.11 2.10
N LEU A 20 3.09 19.09 2.00
CA LEU A 20 2.69 17.79 1.43
C LEU A 20 1.65 17.08 2.31
N VAL A 21 1.83 17.12 3.64
CA VAL A 21 0.84 16.56 4.60
C VAL A 21 -0.51 17.26 4.43
N ARG A 22 -0.53 18.58 4.36
CA ARG A 22 -1.76 19.38 4.15
C ARG A 22 -2.43 18.99 2.83
N PHE A 23 -1.66 18.90 1.73
CA PHE A 23 -2.18 18.49 0.43
C PHE A 23 -2.87 17.14 0.48
N VAL A 24 -2.21 16.09 1.02
CA VAL A 24 -2.78 14.75 1.08
C VAL A 24 -4.03 14.71 1.95
N ARG A 25 -4.02 15.41 3.10
CA ARG A 25 -5.20 15.52 3.96
C ARG A 25 -6.37 16.18 3.25
N THR A 26 -6.12 17.31 2.59
CA THR A 26 -7.16 18.02 1.83
C THR A 26 -7.73 17.14 0.71
N TYR A 27 -6.88 16.39 0.01
CA TYR A 27 -7.31 15.43 -1.00
C TYR A 27 -8.19 14.33 -0.39
N GLU A 28 -7.71 13.64 0.66
CA GLU A 28 -8.47 12.58 1.32
C GLU A 28 -9.82 13.09 1.85
N GLU A 29 -9.85 14.23 2.53
CA GLU A 29 -11.07 14.86 3.05
C GLU A 29 -12.04 15.23 1.93
N THR A 30 -11.54 15.77 0.81
CA THR A 30 -12.37 16.15 -0.33
C THR A 30 -13.01 14.92 -0.99
N VAL A 31 -12.25 13.83 -1.12
CA VAL A 31 -12.65 12.64 -1.87
C VAL A 31 -13.45 11.65 -1.01
N THR A 32 -13.13 11.53 0.29
CA THR A 32 -13.74 10.51 1.18
C THR A 32 -14.46 11.09 2.39
N GLY A 33 -14.36 12.40 2.63
CA GLY A 33 -14.91 13.07 3.81
C GLY A 33 -14.04 12.97 5.07
N THR A 34 -12.97 12.19 5.06
CA THR A 34 -12.07 12.02 6.21
C THR A 34 -10.64 11.81 5.75
N SER A 35 -9.66 12.16 6.58
CA SER A 35 -8.25 11.88 6.31
C SER A 35 -7.65 10.93 7.36
N THR A 36 -6.78 10.04 6.90
CA THR A 36 -5.95 9.18 7.75
C THR A 36 -4.46 9.46 7.58
N CYS A 37 -4.09 10.42 6.71
CA CYS A 37 -2.71 10.76 6.46
C CYS A 37 -2.03 11.33 7.71
N SER A 38 -0.96 10.69 8.15
CA SER A 38 -0.08 11.18 9.19
C SER A 38 1.16 11.89 8.61
N ARG A 39 1.83 12.71 9.41
CA ARG A 39 3.11 13.31 9.02
C ARG A 39 4.18 12.25 8.77
N GLU A 40 4.13 11.16 9.53
CA GLU A 40 5.07 10.04 9.42
C GLU A 40 4.91 9.30 8.09
N ASP A 41 3.68 9.13 7.58
CA ASP A 41 3.45 8.51 6.27
C ASP A 41 4.17 9.29 5.17
N ILE A 42 4.04 10.61 5.17
CA ILE A 42 4.68 11.47 4.16
C ILE A 42 6.21 11.47 4.34
N ARG A 43 6.71 11.45 5.58
CA ARG A 43 8.13 11.36 5.86
C ARG A 43 8.73 10.05 5.33
N LEU A 44 8.05 8.92 5.53
CA LEU A 44 8.47 7.62 5.03
C LEU A 44 8.42 7.53 3.50
N GLU A 45 7.36 8.07 2.90
CA GLU A 45 7.22 8.15 1.43
C GLU A 45 8.38 8.94 0.81
N THR A 46 8.66 10.13 1.32
CA THR A 46 9.71 11.01 0.78
C THR A 46 11.14 10.52 1.09
N ALA A 47 11.31 9.58 2.01
CA ALA A 47 12.59 8.98 2.36
C ALA A 47 12.98 7.77 1.49
N ILE A 48 12.11 7.33 0.56
CA ILE A 48 12.38 6.22 -0.35
C ILE A 48 13.62 6.55 -1.21
N PRO A 49 14.59 5.64 -1.35
CA PRO A 49 15.76 5.86 -2.20
C PRO A 49 15.37 6.22 -3.64
N GLY A 50 15.98 7.28 -4.19
CA GLY A 50 15.68 7.79 -5.53
C GLY A 50 14.37 8.58 -5.64
N TYR A 51 13.70 8.84 -4.52
CA TYR A 51 12.42 9.57 -4.51
C TYR A 51 12.52 10.94 -5.18
N ARG A 52 13.60 11.70 -4.91
CA ARG A 52 13.81 13.04 -5.50
C ARG A 52 13.77 13.02 -7.03
N ASP A 53 14.41 12.03 -7.64
CA ASP A 53 14.55 11.96 -9.10
C ASP A 53 13.29 11.39 -9.78
N ASN A 54 12.41 10.78 -9.00
CA ASN A 54 11.24 10.05 -9.48
C ASN A 54 9.93 10.60 -8.89
N SER A 55 9.91 11.87 -8.45
CA SER A 55 8.70 12.49 -7.89
C SER A 55 8.52 13.94 -8.35
N TRP A 56 7.27 14.33 -8.52
CA TRP A 56 6.88 15.65 -9.02
C TRP A 56 5.60 16.12 -8.35
N CYS A 57 5.48 17.42 -8.14
CA CYS A 57 4.22 18.04 -7.77
C CYS A 57 3.94 19.26 -8.64
N LEU A 58 2.68 19.60 -8.75
CA LEU A 58 2.22 20.82 -9.38
C LEU A 58 1.67 21.75 -8.31
N THR A 59 2.07 23.01 -8.38
CA THR A 59 1.53 24.07 -7.53
C THR A 59 0.74 25.06 -8.39
N ASP A 60 -0.29 25.67 -7.80
CA ASP A 60 -1.06 26.73 -8.42
C ASP A 60 -0.37 28.12 -8.28
N ALA A 61 -1.05 29.17 -8.71
CA ALA A 61 -0.56 30.55 -8.63
C ALA A 61 -0.39 31.08 -7.17
N SER A 62 -1.00 30.39 -6.20
CA SER A 62 -0.85 30.67 -4.76
C SER A 62 0.24 29.84 -4.10
N ASP A 63 0.98 29.09 -4.90
CA ASP A 63 2.05 28.16 -4.45
C ASP A 63 1.55 26.96 -3.62
N GLU A 64 0.24 26.68 -3.67
CA GLU A 64 -0.35 25.51 -3.03
C GLU A 64 -0.25 24.28 -3.94
N VAL A 65 0.08 23.13 -3.35
CA VAL A 65 0.16 21.85 -4.10
C VAL A 65 -1.24 21.41 -4.51
N VAL A 66 -1.44 21.17 -5.81
CA VAL A 66 -2.72 20.71 -6.39
C VAL A 66 -2.63 19.30 -6.97
N ALA A 67 -1.42 18.82 -7.27
CA ALA A 67 -1.20 17.47 -7.75
C ALA A 67 0.18 16.97 -7.33
N TRP A 68 0.29 15.66 -7.11
CA TRP A 68 1.53 14.99 -6.71
C TRP A 68 1.61 13.60 -7.34
N ALA A 69 2.79 13.27 -7.89
CA ALA A 69 3.09 11.96 -8.45
C ALA A 69 4.47 11.48 -8.00
N ALA A 70 4.60 10.18 -7.81
CA ALA A 70 5.85 9.52 -7.50
C ALA A 70 5.93 8.15 -8.17
N LEU A 71 7.15 7.76 -8.59
CA LEU A 71 7.45 6.47 -9.19
C LEU A 71 8.49 5.74 -8.36
N THR A 72 8.30 4.45 -8.15
CA THR A 72 9.23 3.60 -7.40
C THR A 72 9.45 2.29 -8.13
N VAL A 73 10.71 1.93 -8.38
CA VAL A 73 11.08 0.63 -8.93
C VAL A 73 11.72 -0.20 -7.82
N ARG A 74 11.02 -1.24 -7.37
CA ARG A 74 11.47 -2.12 -6.27
C ARG A 74 12.04 -3.46 -6.74
N GLY A 75 12.42 -3.56 -8.00
CA GLY A 75 12.86 -4.79 -8.65
C GLY A 75 11.75 -5.46 -9.46
N GLY A 76 12.13 -6.38 -10.36
CA GLY A 76 11.20 -6.98 -11.33
C GLY A 76 10.85 -6.03 -12.49
N ALA A 77 9.84 -6.38 -13.27
CA ALA A 77 9.40 -5.67 -14.47
C ALA A 77 8.20 -4.73 -14.22
N THR A 78 8.03 -4.23 -12.99
CA THR A 78 6.93 -3.31 -12.65
C THR A 78 7.48 -2.06 -11.96
N ALA A 79 7.07 -0.90 -12.48
CA ALA A 79 7.23 0.40 -11.83
C ALA A 79 5.94 0.73 -11.07
N ASP A 80 6.05 0.89 -9.77
CA ASP A 80 4.94 1.29 -8.91
C ASP A 80 4.84 2.80 -8.86
N ALA A 81 3.66 3.36 -9.08
CA ALA A 81 3.44 4.79 -9.06
C ALA A 81 2.25 5.16 -8.17
N ALA A 82 2.31 6.37 -7.66
CA ALA A 82 1.20 7.09 -7.04
C ALA A 82 0.90 8.34 -7.87
N LEU A 83 -0.37 8.65 -8.04
CA LEU A 83 -0.87 9.88 -8.67
C LEU A 83 -2.04 10.38 -7.85
N THR A 84 -1.92 11.58 -7.31
CA THR A 84 -2.92 12.22 -6.47
C THR A 84 -3.18 13.63 -7.00
N VAL A 85 -4.44 13.98 -7.23
CA VAL A 85 -4.82 15.27 -7.81
C VAL A 85 -6.03 15.82 -7.07
N LEU A 86 -5.95 17.05 -6.57
CA LEU A 86 -7.10 17.74 -6.00
C LEU A 86 -8.14 18.02 -7.08
N PRO A 87 -9.41 17.66 -6.85
CA PRO A 87 -10.49 18.04 -7.76
C PRO A 87 -10.58 19.56 -7.93
N GLY A 88 -10.69 20.05 -9.17
CA GLY A 88 -10.78 21.49 -9.47
C GLY A 88 -10.73 21.76 -10.97
N GLU A 89 -10.67 23.02 -11.34
CA GLU A 89 -10.75 23.48 -12.74
C GLU A 89 -9.64 22.89 -13.64
N HIS A 90 -8.42 22.70 -13.09
CA HIS A 90 -7.27 22.22 -13.86
C HIS A 90 -6.89 20.75 -13.54
N SER A 91 -7.73 20.03 -12.81
CA SER A 91 -7.40 18.70 -12.30
C SER A 91 -7.13 17.67 -13.41
N ASP A 92 -7.91 17.66 -14.49
CA ASP A 92 -7.70 16.77 -15.63
C ASP A 92 -6.36 17.03 -16.32
N ALA A 93 -6.04 18.30 -16.58
CA ALA A 93 -4.77 18.69 -17.20
C ALA A 93 -3.57 18.38 -16.29
N ALA A 94 -3.70 18.58 -14.97
CA ALA A 94 -2.69 18.25 -13.99
C ALA A 94 -2.45 16.74 -13.92
N ALA A 95 -3.53 15.95 -13.90
CA ALA A 95 -3.45 14.48 -13.89
C ALA A 95 -2.74 13.95 -15.13
N ARG A 96 -3.12 14.41 -16.33
CA ARG A 96 -2.46 14.02 -17.59
C ARG A 96 -1.00 14.41 -17.64
N ALA A 97 -0.68 15.62 -17.21
CA ALA A 97 0.70 16.09 -17.22
C ALA A 97 1.60 15.25 -16.31
N LEU A 98 1.16 14.92 -15.10
CA LEU A 98 1.92 14.07 -14.19
C LEU A 98 1.92 12.60 -14.63
N LEU A 99 0.82 12.09 -15.20
CA LEU A 99 0.78 10.73 -15.76
C LEU A 99 1.81 10.56 -16.90
N HIS A 100 1.85 11.47 -17.86
CA HIS A 100 2.85 11.42 -18.93
C HIS A 100 4.28 11.46 -18.37
N ARG A 101 4.52 12.27 -17.34
CA ARG A 101 5.82 12.34 -16.70
C ARG A 101 6.21 11.02 -16.01
N LEU A 102 5.24 10.35 -15.38
CA LEU A 102 5.45 9.01 -14.80
C LEU A 102 5.80 7.99 -15.86
N LEU A 103 5.09 8.00 -17.00
CA LEU A 103 5.32 7.09 -18.11
C LEU A 103 6.68 7.35 -18.76
N ASP A 104 6.99 8.60 -19.12
CA ASP A 104 8.29 9.00 -19.66
C ASP A 104 9.44 8.52 -18.74
N ARG A 105 9.28 8.68 -17.42
CA ARG A 105 10.32 8.26 -16.48
C ARG A 105 10.41 6.74 -16.35
N ALA A 106 9.30 6.01 -16.44
CA ALA A 106 9.32 4.55 -16.46
C ALA A 106 10.08 4.03 -17.69
N ASP A 107 9.88 4.65 -18.85
CA ASP A 107 10.59 4.31 -20.08
C ASP A 107 12.09 4.63 -19.98
N GLU A 108 12.46 5.83 -19.47
CA GLU A 108 13.87 6.20 -19.23
C GLU A 108 14.57 5.17 -18.31
N LEU A 109 13.92 4.78 -17.20
CA LEU A 109 14.46 3.77 -16.27
C LEU A 109 14.53 2.38 -16.92
N GLY A 110 13.63 2.09 -17.86
CA GLY A 110 13.64 0.89 -18.67
C GLY A 110 14.88 0.85 -19.57
N ASP A 111 15.15 1.93 -20.28
CA ASP A 111 16.32 2.07 -21.16
C ASP A 111 17.63 1.97 -20.36
N GLU A 112 17.70 2.63 -19.17
CA GLU A 112 18.87 2.57 -18.28
C GLU A 112 19.20 1.13 -17.82
N ARG A 113 18.19 0.24 -17.76
CA ARG A 113 18.30 -1.13 -17.21
C ARG A 113 18.10 -2.24 -18.21
N ASP A 114 18.00 -1.90 -19.49
CA ASP A 114 17.69 -2.83 -20.60
C ASP A 114 16.47 -3.71 -20.27
N THR A 115 15.37 -3.07 -19.84
CA THR A 115 14.12 -3.75 -19.47
C THR A 115 12.91 -2.90 -19.82
N TYR A 116 11.72 -3.52 -19.86
CA TYR A 116 10.45 -2.80 -20.00
C TYR A 116 9.69 -2.86 -18.67
N TYR A 117 9.25 -1.69 -18.19
CA TYR A 117 8.43 -1.63 -16.98
C TYR A 117 6.95 -1.54 -17.33
N ALA A 118 6.17 -2.48 -16.84
CA ALA A 118 4.74 -2.26 -16.70
C ALA A 118 4.48 -1.25 -15.58
N VAL A 119 3.60 -0.29 -15.78
CA VAL A 119 3.29 0.74 -14.77
C VAL A 119 2.05 0.35 -13.98
N SER A 120 2.19 0.37 -12.66
CA SER A 120 1.12 0.11 -11.71
C SER A 120 0.84 1.36 -10.87
N ILE A 121 -0.34 1.96 -10.99
CA ILE A 121 -0.77 3.12 -10.20
C ILE A 121 -1.70 2.63 -9.10
N GLY A 122 -1.27 2.77 -7.85
CA GLY A 122 -2.01 2.34 -6.67
C GLY A 122 -2.51 3.49 -5.81
N GLY A 123 -3.32 3.17 -4.81
CA GLY A 123 -3.81 4.15 -3.83
C GLY A 123 -4.91 5.08 -4.34
N VAL A 124 -5.50 4.81 -5.49
CA VAL A 124 -6.58 5.64 -6.06
C VAL A 124 -7.85 5.44 -5.23
N LEU A 125 -8.28 6.46 -4.51
CA LEU A 125 -9.45 6.42 -3.63
C LEU A 125 -10.74 6.25 -4.44
N SER A 126 -11.69 5.47 -3.92
CA SER A 126 -12.95 5.14 -4.63
C SER A 126 -13.83 6.35 -4.94
N GLY A 127 -13.70 7.44 -4.20
CA GLY A 127 -14.41 8.70 -4.45
C GLY A 127 -13.69 9.62 -5.45
N ASP A 128 -12.46 9.30 -5.84
CA ASP A 128 -11.74 10.06 -6.87
C ASP A 128 -12.37 9.79 -8.24
N THR A 129 -12.73 10.85 -8.94
CA THR A 129 -13.32 10.78 -10.29
C THR A 129 -12.36 11.28 -11.37
N VAL A 130 -11.30 11.98 -10.99
CA VAL A 130 -10.32 12.58 -11.91
C VAL A 130 -9.28 11.56 -12.36
N VAL A 131 -8.56 11.00 -11.39
CA VAL A 131 -7.46 10.07 -11.68
C VAL A 131 -7.96 8.82 -12.42
N PRO A 132 -9.05 8.12 -11.99
CA PRO A 132 -9.59 6.99 -12.73
C PRO A 132 -9.93 7.32 -14.18
N HIS A 133 -10.59 8.45 -14.42
CA HIS A 133 -10.96 8.88 -15.77
C HIS A 133 -9.74 9.04 -16.68
N VAL A 134 -8.71 9.76 -16.22
CA VAL A 134 -7.48 9.97 -16.99
C VAL A 134 -6.73 8.66 -17.23
N LEU A 135 -6.67 7.78 -16.23
CA LEU A 135 -6.01 6.49 -16.37
C LEU A 135 -6.71 5.59 -17.40
N GLU A 136 -8.04 5.50 -17.34
CA GLU A 136 -8.83 4.67 -18.26
C GLU A 136 -8.73 5.17 -19.71
N GLU A 137 -8.75 6.48 -19.93
CA GLU A 137 -8.53 7.07 -21.27
C GLU A 137 -7.12 6.81 -21.80
N ASP A 138 -6.11 6.73 -20.92
CA ASP A 138 -4.73 6.40 -21.29
C ASP A 138 -4.48 4.88 -21.41
N GLY A 139 -5.53 4.07 -21.30
CA GLY A 139 -5.48 2.62 -21.52
C GLY A 139 -5.05 1.80 -20.29
N PHE A 140 -5.04 2.40 -19.10
CA PHE A 140 -4.91 1.63 -17.86
C PHE A 140 -6.18 0.84 -17.58
N VAL A 141 -6.00 -0.35 -17.00
CA VAL A 141 -7.10 -1.22 -16.57
C VAL A 141 -7.07 -1.33 -15.06
N ARG A 142 -8.23 -1.22 -14.41
CA ARG A 142 -8.35 -1.48 -12.98
C ARG A 142 -8.06 -2.97 -12.71
N SER A 143 -6.97 -3.23 -12.01
CA SER A 143 -6.46 -4.59 -11.76
C SER A 143 -6.93 -5.17 -10.42
N ALA A 144 -7.13 -4.32 -9.41
CA ALA A 144 -7.59 -4.73 -8.09
C ALA A 144 -8.30 -3.59 -7.36
N THR A 145 -9.10 -3.94 -6.35
CA THR A 145 -9.67 -3.00 -5.38
C THR A 145 -9.40 -3.53 -3.98
N PHE A 146 -8.81 -2.70 -3.13
CA PHE A 146 -8.51 -3.03 -1.74
C PHE A 146 -9.42 -2.25 -0.80
N GLY A 147 -9.97 -2.94 0.20
CA GLY A 147 -10.52 -2.28 1.38
C GLY A 147 -9.38 -1.91 2.32
N GLN A 148 -9.29 -0.64 2.70
CA GLN A 148 -8.44 -0.18 3.79
C GLN A 148 -9.31 -0.02 5.04
N TYR A 149 -8.91 -0.69 6.11
CA TYR A 149 -9.68 -0.80 7.34
C TYR A 149 -8.93 -0.13 8.48
N ASP A 150 -9.64 0.73 9.21
CA ASP A 150 -9.20 1.30 10.48
C ASP A 150 -9.81 0.48 11.61
N ILE A 151 -8.95 -0.13 12.42
CA ILE A 151 -9.32 -1.10 13.45
C ILE A 151 -9.01 -0.52 14.81
N ASP A 152 -10.02 -0.47 15.69
CA ASP A 152 -9.85 -0.05 17.07
C ASP A 152 -9.17 -1.13 17.92
N LEU A 153 -8.07 -0.78 18.56
CA LEU A 153 -7.33 -1.62 19.49
C LEU A 153 -7.46 -1.17 20.95
N SER A 154 -8.35 -0.22 21.25
CA SER A 154 -8.61 0.20 22.65
C SER A 154 -9.10 -0.97 23.51
N ALA A 155 -9.94 -1.85 22.95
CA ALA A 155 -10.30 -3.13 23.52
C ALA A 155 -9.39 -4.26 23.02
N ALA A 156 -9.26 -5.34 23.79
CA ALA A 156 -8.52 -6.52 23.35
C ALA A 156 -9.21 -7.17 22.13
N PRO A 157 -8.48 -7.46 21.03
CA PRO A 157 -9.01 -8.25 19.95
C PRO A 157 -9.53 -9.61 20.42
N LEU A 158 -10.48 -10.18 19.69
CA LEU A 158 -10.93 -11.53 19.96
C LEU A 158 -9.77 -12.54 19.82
N PRO A 159 -9.72 -13.57 20.68
CA PRO A 159 -8.68 -14.59 20.56
C PRO A 159 -8.78 -15.31 19.20
N PRO A 160 -7.63 -15.68 18.59
CA PRO A 160 -7.63 -16.37 17.33
C PRO A 160 -8.28 -17.76 17.43
N VAL A 161 -9.17 -18.07 16.48
CA VAL A 161 -9.74 -19.42 16.35
C VAL A 161 -8.85 -20.21 15.39
N LEU A 162 -8.13 -21.20 15.90
CA LEU A 162 -7.19 -21.99 15.12
C LEU A 162 -7.90 -23.17 14.43
N PRO A 163 -7.51 -23.51 13.19
CA PRO A 163 -7.93 -24.75 12.57
C PRO A 163 -7.33 -25.96 13.32
N GLU A 164 -7.92 -27.14 13.10
CA GLU A 164 -7.39 -28.38 13.67
C GLU A 164 -5.92 -28.59 13.31
N ASN A 165 -5.10 -28.97 14.30
CA ASN A 165 -3.64 -29.07 14.17
C ASN A 165 -2.92 -27.79 13.77
N GLY A 166 -3.60 -26.63 13.94
CA GLY A 166 -3.03 -25.30 13.71
C GLY A 166 -2.23 -24.82 14.93
N ARG A 167 -1.08 -24.20 14.67
CA ARG A 167 -0.25 -23.53 15.68
C ARG A 167 0.24 -22.19 15.15
N ILE A 168 0.12 -21.13 15.94
CA ILE A 168 0.76 -19.84 15.66
C ILE A 168 2.07 -19.75 16.44
N ARG A 169 3.12 -19.26 15.78
CA ARG A 169 4.39 -18.89 16.39
C ARG A 169 4.91 -17.57 15.83
N ALA A 170 5.84 -16.94 16.52
CA ALA A 170 6.55 -15.79 15.99
C ALA A 170 7.38 -16.16 14.75
N VAL A 171 7.56 -15.19 13.86
CA VAL A 171 8.48 -15.29 12.72
C VAL A 171 9.92 -15.29 13.24
N ASP A 172 10.72 -16.22 12.74
CA ASP A 172 12.18 -16.07 12.76
C ASP A 172 12.59 -15.30 11.51
N TRP A 173 12.96 -14.02 11.71
CA TRP A 173 13.17 -13.06 10.62
C TRP A 173 14.24 -13.48 9.60
N VAL A 174 15.13 -14.39 9.97
CA VAL A 174 16.19 -14.91 9.10
C VAL A 174 15.85 -16.32 8.61
N ALA A 175 15.53 -17.23 9.52
CA ALA A 175 15.32 -18.63 9.17
C ALA A 175 14.04 -18.89 8.36
N ASP A 176 13.00 -18.05 8.54
CA ASP A 176 11.74 -18.21 7.80
C ASP A 176 11.74 -17.51 6.43
N ALA A 177 12.74 -16.71 6.08
CA ALA A 177 12.72 -15.83 4.90
C ALA A 177 12.40 -16.59 3.60
N GLU A 178 13.04 -17.73 3.34
CA GLU A 178 12.80 -18.53 2.13
C GLU A 178 11.39 -19.13 2.10
N ALA A 179 10.93 -19.68 3.22
CA ALA A 179 9.61 -20.30 3.32
C ALA A 179 8.49 -19.26 3.15
N LEU A 180 8.64 -18.09 3.79
CA LEU A 180 7.68 -17.00 3.68
C LEU A 180 7.69 -16.36 2.29
N HIS A 181 8.85 -16.20 1.66
CA HIS A 181 8.94 -15.76 0.27
C HIS A 181 8.24 -16.73 -0.69
N THR A 182 8.38 -18.03 -0.47
CA THR A 182 7.65 -19.05 -1.24
C THR A 182 6.13 -18.90 -1.08
N LEU A 183 5.64 -18.63 0.13
CA LEU A 183 4.22 -18.32 0.38
C LEU A 183 3.81 -17.01 -0.28
N HIS A 184 4.63 -15.95 -0.19
CA HIS A 184 4.43 -14.67 -0.86
C HIS A 184 4.20 -14.85 -2.36
N LEU A 185 5.07 -15.57 -3.05
CA LEU A 185 4.94 -15.85 -4.48
C LEU A 185 3.68 -16.64 -4.84
N ARG A 186 3.25 -17.59 -4.00
CA ARG A 186 2.04 -18.40 -4.21
C ARG A 186 0.75 -17.66 -3.89
N ASN A 187 0.82 -16.63 -3.05
CA ASN A 187 -0.34 -15.86 -2.61
C ASN A 187 -0.75 -14.76 -3.61
N ARG A 188 -0.07 -14.65 -4.73
CA ARG A 188 -0.26 -13.57 -5.69
C ARG A 188 -1.64 -13.60 -6.33
N ASN A 189 -2.37 -12.52 -6.17
CA ASN A 189 -3.38 -12.12 -7.13
C ASN A 189 -2.69 -11.50 -8.36
N LYS A 190 -3.21 -11.75 -9.55
CA LYS A 190 -2.69 -11.19 -10.79
C LYS A 190 -2.57 -9.67 -10.65
N GLY A 191 -1.35 -9.13 -10.72
CA GLY A 191 -1.08 -7.69 -10.60
C GLY A 191 -0.43 -7.23 -9.29
N LEU A 192 -0.34 -8.06 -8.24
CA LEU A 192 0.40 -7.71 -7.03
C LEU A 192 1.91 -7.86 -7.20
N ARG A 193 2.64 -6.96 -6.53
CA ARG A 193 4.10 -6.81 -6.55
C ARG A 193 4.81 -8.10 -6.21
N THR A 194 5.67 -8.60 -7.09
CA THR A 194 6.67 -9.59 -6.72
C THR A 194 7.89 -8.87 -6.18
N GLN A 195 8.30 -9.25 -5.00
CA GLN A 195 9.62 -8.92 -4.52
C GLN A 195 10.59 -10.04 -4.89
N SER A 196 11.84 -9.68 -5.20
CA SER A 196 12.89 -10.70 -5.30
C SER A 196 13.14 -11.32 -3.91
N PRO A 197 13.73 -12.54 -3.84
CA PRO A 197 14.08 -13.15 -2.55
C PRO A 197 14.92 -12.24 -1.66
N GLU A 198 15.87 -11.50 -2.26
CA GLU A 198 16.77 -10.59 -1.55
C GLU A 198 16.03 -9.40 -0.96
N LEU A 199 15.11 -8.78 -1.73
CA LEU A 199 14.31 -7.65 -1.25
C LEU A 199 13.32 -8.09 -0.18
N PHE A 200 12.73 -9.28 -0.31
CA PHE A 200 11.83 -9.83 0.71
C PHE A 200 12.59 -10.13 2.01
N ALA A 201 13.78 -10.74 1.93
CA ALA A 201 14.62 -10.98 3.09
C ALA A 201 15.05 -9.68 3.77
N ALA A 202 15.48 -8.67 2.99
CA ALA A 202 15.84 -7.36 3.53
C ALA A 202 14.66 -6.66 4.23
N MET A 203 13.44 -6.79 3.70
CA MET A 203 12.22 -6.29 4.35
C MET A 203 11.99 -7.00 5.70
N LEU A 204 12.13 -8.32 5.76
CA LEU A 204 11.99 -9.08 7.01
C LEU A 204 13.03 -8.66 8.05
N GLU A 205 14.29 -8.54 7.66
CA GLU A 205 15.37 -8.09 8.54
C GLU A 205 15.10 -6.67 9.08
N GLN A 206 14.64 -5.76 8.22
CA GLN A 206 14.28 -4.41 8.63
C GLN A 206 13.13 -4.41 9.63
N LEU A 207 12.05 -5.19 9.37
CA LEU A 207 10.93 -5.32 10.30
C LEU A 207 11.38 -5.86 11.66
N GLY A 208 12.22 -6.90 11.66
CA GLY A 208 12.79 -7.46 12.90
C GLY A 208 13.64 -6.44 13.66
N ALA A 209 14.47 -5.67 12.97
CA ALA A 209 15.32 -4.64 13.56
C ALA A 209 14.54 -3.44 14.14
N THR A 210 13.37 -3.13 13.60
CA THR A 210 12.52 -2.01 14.03
C THR A 210 11.42 -2.42 15.00
N GLY A 211 11.45 -3.64 15.53
CA GLY A 211 10.44 -4.13 16.49
C GLY A 211 9.09 -4.50 15.84
N GLY A 212 9.13 -4.90 14.57
CA GLY A 212 7.93 -5.40 13.87
C GLY A 212 7.36 -6.67 14.51
N ALA A 213 6.06 -6.88 14.33
CA ALA A 213 5.34 -8.10 14.71
C ALA A 213 5.22 -9.03 13.49
N GLY A 214 5.61 -10.28 13.65
CA GLY A 214 5.50 -11.29 12.60
C GLY A 214 5.04 -12.62 13.15
N LEU A 215 4.01 -13.22 12.55
CA LEU A 215 3.45 -14.50 12.98
C LEU A 215 3.33 -15.46 11.81
N VAL A 216 3.64 -16.74 12.06
CA VAL A 216 3.43 -17.86 11.14
C VAL A 216 2.39 -18.79 11.73
N LEU A 217 1.39 -19.16 10.92
CA LEU A 217 0.48 -20.25 11.25
C LEU A 217 0.95 -21.52 10.52
N GLU A 218 1.23 -22.55 11.30
CA GLU A 218 1.60 -23.86 10.81
C GLU A 218 0.42 -24.83 10.88
N LEU A 219 0.27 -25.67 9.86
CA LEU A 219 -0.60 -26.84 9.85
C LEU A 219 0.28 -28.08 9.76
N ALA A 220 0.14 -28.97 10.74
CA ALA A 220 0.95 -30.19 10.82
C ALA A 220 2.47 -29.91 10.64
N GLY A 221 2.97 -28.84 11.26
CA GLY A 221 4.37 -28.45 11.25
C GLY A 221 4.87 -27.80 9.95
N ARG A 222 3.97 -27.40 9.04
CA ARG A 222 4.33 -26.70 7.80
C ARG A 222 3.69 -25.31 7.74
N PRO A 223 4.40 -24.26 7.32
CA PRO A 223 3.84 -22.94 7.14
C PRO A 223 2.64 -22.96 6.19
N ALA A 224 1.49 -22.57 6.68
CA ALA A 224 0.23 -22.48 5.93
C ALA A 224 -0.22 -21.03 5.68
N GLY A 225 0.31 -20.10 6.46
CA GLY A 225 0.12 -18.67 6.29
C GLY A 225 1.03 -17.86 7.21
N TYR A 226 1.15 -16.59 6.94
CA TYR A 226 1.91 -15.64 7.76
C TYR A 226 1.27 -14.26 7.72
N VAL A 227 1.59 -13.44 8.72
CA VAL A 227 1.24 -12.04 8.78
C VAL A 227 2.42 -11.23 9.28
N LEU A 228 2.65 -10.08 8.67
CA LEU A 228 3.69 -9.12 9.04
C LEU A 228 3.03 -7.80 9.38
N ALA A 229 3.49 -7.17 10.46
CA ALA A 229 2.98 -5.89 10.90
C ALA A 229 4.09 -5.06 11.55
N GLN A 230 3.86 -3.77 11.65
CA GLN A 230 4.77 -2.82 12.29
C GLN A 230 3.98 -1.89 13.21
N GLU A 231 4.55 -1.55 14.36
CA GLU A 231 4.08 -0.49 15.23
C GLU A 231 4.88 0.79 14.94
N GLY A 232 4.25 1.94 14.98
CA GLY A 232 4.91 3.24 14.87
C GLY A 232 4.02 4.37 15.38
N GLY A 233 4.48 5.05 16.45
CA GLY A 233 3.79 6.23 16.98
C GLY A 233 2.40 5.97 17.58
N GLY A 234 2.16 4.77 18.11
CA GLY A 234 0.87 4.37 18.68
C GLY A 234 -0.14 3.84 17.66
N GLU A 235 0.28 3.68 16.40
CA GLU A 235 -0.49 3.09 15.31
C GLU A 235 0.17 1.80 14.82
N GLY A 236 -0.59 0.71 14.74
CA GLY A 236 -0.18 -0.53 14.10
C GLY A 236 -0.50 -0.53 12.61
N ARG A 237 0.33 -1.16 11.81
CA ARG A 237 0.07 -1.34 10.37
C ARG A 237 0.32 -2.78 9.99
N VAL A 238 -0.72 -3.47 9.49
CA VAL A 238 -0.55 -4.79 8.88
C VAL A 238 0.01 -4.57 7.47
N ILE A 239 1.24 -5.05 7.26
CA ILE A 239 2.02 -4.82 6.04
C ILE A 239 1.71 -5.90 5.01
N GLU A 240 1.62 -7.15 5.48
CA GLU A 240 1.39 -8.28 4.57
C GLU A 240 0.69 -9.43 5.28
N LEU A 241 -0.22 -10.09 4.55
CA LEU A 241 -0.88 -11.32 4.93
C LEU A 241 -0.77 -12.31 3.78
N GLY A 242 -0.10 -13.43 3.99
CA GLY A 242 0.06 -14.48 3.01
C GLY A 242 -0.56 -15.79 3.47
N ILE A 243 -1.38 -16.44 2.61
CA ILE A 243 -2.02 -17.72 2.92
C ILE A 243 -1.78 -18.69 1.76
N ALA A 244 -1.24 -19.86 2.06
CA ALA A 244 -1.07 -20.92 1.07
C ALA A 244 -2.40 -21.22 0.35
N PRO A 245 -2.45 -21.28 -1.00
CA PRO A 245 -3.69 -21.51 -1.74
C PRO A 245 -4.49 -22.73 -1.27
N ALA A 246 -3.79 -23.82 -0.93
CA ALA A 246 -4.40 -25.07 -0.43
C ALA A 246 -5.02 -24.92 0.98
N SER A 247 -4.69 -23.85 1.70
CA SER A 247 -5.15 -23.60 3.07
C SER A 247 -6.18 -22.48 3.15
N ARG A 248 -6.59 -21.93 2.02
CA ARG A 248 -7.64 -20.89 1.96
C ARG A 248 -9.00 -21.46 2.38
N GLY A 249 -9.79 -20.65 3.06
CA GLY A 249 -11.11 -21.05 3.56
C GLY A 249 -11.09 -21.80 4.90
N LEU A 250 -9.92 -22.08 5.49
CA LEU A 250 -9.75 -22.75 6.79
C LEU A 250 -9.72 -21.76 7.99
N GLY A 251 -10.05 -20.48 7.79
CA GLY A 251 -10.02 -19.48 8.87
C GLY A 251 -8.62 -18.93 9.21
N ILE A 252 -7.56 -19.39 8.51
CA ILE A 252 -6.16 -19.02 8.80
C ILE A 252 -5.93 -17.52 8.75
N GLY A 253 -6.48 -16.83 7.75
CA GLY A 253 -6.30 -15.38 7.60
C GLY A 253 -6.85 -14.63 8.80
N LEU A 254 -8.06 -14.96 9.23
CA LEU A 254 -8.69 -14.33 10.38
C LEU A 254 -7.92 -14.64 11.68
N ALA A 255 -7.47 -15.88 11.86
CA ALA A 255 -6.68 -16.28 13.03
C ALA A 255 -5.35 -15.50 13.10
N LEU A 256 -4.66 -15.34 11.97
CA LEU A 256 -3.41 -14.56 11.89
C LEU A 256 -3.66 -13.06 12.15
N VAL A 257 -4.69 -12.50 11.54
CA VAL A 257 -5.03 -11.07 11.73
C VAL A 257 -5.39 -10.81 13.18
N THR A 258 -6.28 -11.59 13.81
CA THR A 258 -6.63 -11.38 15.22
C THR A 258 -5.43 -11.54 16.16
N ALA A 259 -4.53 -12.48 15.87
CA ALA A 259 -3.32 -12.68 16.63
C ALA A 259 -2.34 -11.50 16.51
N VAL A 260 -2.09 -11.01 15.29
CA VAL A 260 -1.17 -9.88 15.10
C VAL A 260 -1.73 -8.57 15.62
N LEU A 261 -3.04 -8.36 15.58
CA LEU A 261 -3.69 -7.20 16.21
C LEU A 261 -3.52 -7.22 17.74
N ALA A 262 -3.58 -8.40 18.36
CA ALA A 262 -3.29 -8.54 19.79
C ALA A 262 -1.81 -8.22 20.10
N GLU A 263 -0.89 -8.62 19.23
CA GLU A 263 0.53 -8.27 19.34
C GLU A 263 0.76 -6.76 19.19
N LEU A 264 0.20 -6.13 18.14
CA LEU A 264 0.28 -4.67 17.95
C LEU A 264 -0.24 -3.90 19.16
N ARG A 265 -1.36 -4.35 19.73
CA ARG A 265 -1.89 -3.76 20.97
C ARG A 265 -0.92 -3.92 22.14
N SER A 266 -0.25 -5.07 22.27
CA SER A 266 0.74 -5.31 23.33
C SER A 266 1.97 -4.42 23.18
N LEU A 267 2.31 -4.04 21.93
CA LEU A 267 3.36 -3.08 21.60
C LEU A 267 2.95 -1.61 21.80
N GLY A 268 1.68 -1.35 22.15
CA GLY A 268 1.20 -0.01 22.49
C GLY A 268 0.32 0.65 21.44
N SER A 269 -0.02 -0.04 20.34
CA SER A 269 -0.92 0.52 19.33
C SER A 269 -2.35 0.65 19.88
N ALA A 270 -2.94 1.85 19.72
CA ALA A 270 -4.35 2.12 20.04
C ALA A 270 -5.28 1.83 18.85
N ARG A 271 -4.74 1.79 17.65
CA ARG A 271 -5.43 1.44 16.40
C ARG A 271 -4.50 0.70 15.45
N ALA A 272 -5.07 0.02 14.46
CA ALA A 272 -4.31 -0.59 13.37
C ALA A 272 -4.93 -0.31 12.01
N LEU A 273 -4.08 -0.13 11.01
CA LEU A 273 -4.47 -0.02 9.61
C LEU A 273 -4.16 -1.34 8.89
N MET A 274 -5.09 -1.80 8.06
CA MET A 274 -4.94 -3.01 7.26
C MET A 274 -5.57 -2.82 5.89
N ALA A 275 -4.90 -3.29 4.84
CA ALA A 275 -5.46 -3.35 3.49
C ALA A 275 -5.70 -4.81 3.08
N MET A 276 -6.85 -5.10 2.48
CA MET A 276 -7.18 -6.43 1.95
C MET A 276 -7.84 -6.30 0.58
N ASP A 277 -7.54 -7.23 -0.32
CA ASP A 277 -8.26 -7.35 -1.58
C ASP A 277 -9.73 -7.69 -1.31
N THR A 278 -10.62 -6.82 -1.77
CA THR A 278 -12.07 -6.99 -1.56
C THR A 278 -12.61 -8.25 -2.22
N ALA A 279 -11.99 -8.74 -3.29
CA ALA A 279 -12.38 -9.97 -3.96
C ALA A 279 -12.10 -11.24 -3.11
N GLU A 280 -11.18 -11.15 -2.14
CA GLU A 280 -10.85 -12.28 -1.25
C GLU A 280 -11.72 -12.34 0.01
N ILE A 281 -12.46 -11.28 0.32
CA ILE A 281 -13.31 -11.21 1.51
C ILE A 281 -14.67 -11.86 1.20
N ARG A 282 -14.93 -13.02 1.79
CA ARG A 282 -16.20 -13.74 1.60
C ARG A 282 -17.33 -13.25 2.50
N ASP A 283 -17.01 -12.76 3.68
CA ASP A 283 -17.97 -12.27 4.68
C ASP A 283 -17.50 -10.95 5.28
N HIS A 284 -17.87 -9.85 4.64
CA HIS A 284 -17.52 -8.50 5.08
C HIS A 284 -18.14 -8.15 6.44
N GLU A 285 -19.37 -8.59 6.71
CA GLU A 285 -20.02 -8.28 7.99
C GLU A 285 -19.41 -9.08 9.15
N GLY A 286 -19.08 -10.35 8.92
CA GLY A 286 -18.37 -11.17 9.89
C GLY A 286 -17.01 -10.59 10.21
N LEU A 287 -16.27 -10.14 9.19
CA LEU A 287 -14.98 -9.49 9.36
C LEU A 287 -15.10 -8.21 10.21
N ARG A 288 -16.04 -7.32 9.87
CA ARG A 288 -16.29 -6.07 10.61
C ARG A 288 -16.58 -6.32 12.09
N ARG A 289 -17.41 -7.32 12.40
CA ARG A 289 -17.74 -7.67 13.79
C ARG A 289 -16.55 -8.20 14.57
N VAL A 290 -15.69 -9.01 13.91
CA VAL A 290 -14.54 -9.64 14.58
C VAL A 290 -13.40 -8.65 14.80
N LEU A 291 -13.16 -7.75 13.83
CA LEU A 291 -12.01 -6.86 13.83
C LEU A 291 -12.26 -5.47 14.43
N ALA A 292 -13.44 -5.18 14.95
CA ALA A 292 -13.79 -3.86 15.50
C ALA A 292 -13.49 -2.70 14.53
N ILE A 293 -13.85 -2.87 13.25
CA ILE A 293 -13.60 -1.88 12.20
C ILE A 293 -14.43 -0.63 12.45
N GLN A 294 -13.76 0.51 12.60
CA GLN A 294 -14.38 1.83 12.81
C GLN A 294 -14.48 2.64 11.50
N GLY A 295 -13.52 2.45 10.60
CA GLY A 295 -13.46 3.12 9.31
C GLY A 295 -13.12 2.15 8.18
N GLU A 296 -13.69 2.40 7.02
CA GLU A 296 -13.39 1.67 5.79
C GLU A 296 -13.36 2.63 4.62
N ARG A 297 -12.34 2.49 3.78
CA ARG A 297 -12.27 3.14 2.47
C ARG A 297 -11.77 2.16 1.43
N ALA A 298 -12.23 2.28 0.20
CA ALA A 298 -11.74 1.47 -0.88
C ALA A 298 -10.71 2.25 -1.71
N VAL A 299 -9.64 1.57 -2.08
CA VAL A 299 -8.61 2.06 -3.00
C VAL A 299 -8.48 1.12 -4.18
N SER A 300 -8.32 1.68 -5.36
CA SER A 300 -8.14 0.92 -6.59
C SER A 300 -6.68 0.95 -7.05
N GLN A 301 -6.28 -0.12 -7.70
CA GLN A 301 -5.02 -0.24 -8.40
C GLN A 301 -5.29 -0.36 -9.90
N TYR A 302 -4.56 0.41 -10.68
CA TYR A 302 -4.61 0.42 -12.13
C TYR A 302 -3.29 -0.08 -12.70
N PHE A 303 -3.35 -0.74 -13.83
CA PHE A 303 -2.18 -1.37 -14.46
C PHE A 303 -2.20 -1.10 -15.96
N LYS A 304 -1.04 -0.76 -16.50
CA LYS A 304 -0.80 -0.66 -17.95
C LYS A 304 0.47 -1.43 -18.30
N GLN A 305 0.34 -2.33 -19.24
CA GLN A 305 1.50 -2.98 -19.85
C GLN A 305 2.04 -2.04 -20.93
N THR A 306 3.26 -1.55 -20.76
CA THR A 306 3.96 -0.84 -21.84
C THR A 306 4.32 -1.86 -22.92
N VAL A 307 4.01 -1.52 -24.18
CA VAL A 307 4.23 -2.39 -25.37
C VAL A 307 5.59 -2.07 -25.96
#